data_90be7394031f017694949eee90097add
#
_entry.id   90be7394031f017694949eee90097add
#
_cell.length_a   1.000
_cell.length_b   1.000
_cell.length_c   1.000
_cell.angle_alpha   90.00
_cell.angle_beta   90.00
_cell.angle_gamma   90.00
#
_symmetry.space_group_name_H-M   'P 1'
#
loop_
_entity.id
_entity.type
_entity.pdbx_description
1 polymer ?
#
loop_
_entity_poly.entity_id
_entity_poly.type
_entity_poly.pdbx_seq_one_letter_code
_entity_poly.pdbx_strand_id
1 'polypeptide(L)'
;MGAMAFAFRTASPDERAWYERPLYPLQDRILRLAATYGDALVLTGGTALARLYLHHRFSDDLDLFTARPKDGDLGRDFLNLLRAEGFAVDEQLRSEGFVRATASDGSVGIQIDVAPDNPRIDPVAPSQLGVWAHSLREIGANKVSAVEDRFEIKDALDLYFLERRMPLAEMFADAEHKRVPLAYEALAYLREREFTGNALLQHDLDGSDFEAFLARLRIEIESAIQKKTDSATAEIGSLVASLLWDTPREARVVSSTTLPVLRRRMARLPLPQRLALDGALSAYARRHRETAG
;
A
#
# COMPACT_ATOMS: atom_id res chain seq x y z
N MET A 1 19.29 14.64 22.54
CA MET A 1 18.47 14.12 21.46
C MET A 1 17.23 15.01 21.43
N GLY A 2 17.06 15.86 20.39
CA GLY A 2 15.85 16.67 20.25
C GLY A 2 14.69 15.74 19.91
N ALA A 3 13.53 15.95 20.53
CA ALA A 3 12.31 15.25 20.19
C ALA A 3 12.02 15.47 18.70
N MET A 4 11.85 14.43 17.92
CA MET A 4 11.37 14.53 16.55
C MET A 4 9.98 15.16 16.60
N ALA A 5 9.84 16.35 16.01
CA ALA A 5 8.54 16.98 15.86
C ALA A 5 7.80 16.22 14.74
N PHE A 6 6.90 15.32 15.12
CA PHE A 6 6.05 14.65 14.15
C PHE A 6 5.11 15.66 13.49
N ALA A 7 4.87 15.47 12.18
CA ALA A 7 3.96 16.30 11.41
C ALA A 7 2.48 15.91 11.63
N PHE A 8 2.09 15.62 12.89
CA PHE A 8 0.70 15.43 13.26
C PHE A 8 0.37 16.20 14.54
N ARG A 9 -0.87 16.57 14.69
CA ARG A 9 -1.42 17.21 15.89
C ARG A 9 -2.92 17.00 15.99
N THR A 10 -3.47 17.23 17.15
CA THR A 10 -4.92 17.28 17.35
C THR A 10 -5.51 18.46 16.59
N ALA A 11 -6.65 18.20 15.94
CA ALA A 11 -7.37 19.24 15.21
C ALA A 11 -7.94 20.31 16.16
N SER A 12 -7.81 21.56 15.77
CA SER A 12 -8.46 22.68 16.45
C SER A 12 -9.99 22.60 16.30
N PRO A 13 -10.77 23.33 17.14
CA PRO A 13 -12.21 23.41 16.98
C PRO A 13 -12.68 23.85 15.59
N ASP A 14 -12.00 24.81 14.98
CA ASP A 14 -12.34 25.33 13.65
C ASP A 14 -12.06 24.30 12.56
N GLU A 15 -10.93 23.59 12.63
CA GLU A 15 -10.61 22.51 11.72
C GLU A 15 -11.60 21.36 11.84
N ARG A 16 -11.93 20.96 13.07
CA ARG A 16 -12.99 19.96 13.32
C ARG A 16 -14.33 20.40 12.70
N ALA A 17 -14.72 21.66 12.92
CA ALA A 17 -15.94 22.21 12.35
C ALA A 17 -15.92 22.22 10.82
N TRP A 18 -14.74 22.43 10.21
CA TRP A 18 -14.59 22.36 8.75
C TRP A 18 -14.81 20.93 8.22
N TYR A 19 -14.30 19.90 8.89
CA TYR A 19 -14.59 18.52 8.51
C TYR A 19 -16.07 18.17 8.69
N GLU A 20 -16.63 18.48 9.84
CA GLU A 20 -17.98 18.04 10.21
C GLU A 20 -19.09 18.75 9.42
N ARG A 21 -18.90 20.01 9.05
CA ARG A 21 -19.95 20.83 8.41
C ARG A 21 -19.89 20.82 6.90
N PRO A 22 -18.81 21.31 6.20
CA PRO A 22 -18.81 21.25 4.74
C PRO A 22 -18.30 19.92 4.16
N LEU A 23 -17.21 19.35 4.70
CA LEU A 23 -16.51 18.25 4.01
C LEU A 23 -17.25 16.91 4.15
N TYR A 24 -17.60 16.49 5.36
CA TYR A 24 -18.24 15.19 5.57
C TYR A 24 -19.64 15.10 4.96
N PRO A 25 -20.49 16.14 4.99
CA PRO A 25 -21.74 16.15 4.22
C PRO A 25 -21.51 16.02 2.70
N LEU A 26 -20.43 16.62 2.16
CA LEU A 26 -20.06 16.42 0.75
C LEU A 26 -19.64 14.97 0.47
N GLN A 27 -18.76 14.39 1.33
CA GLN A 27 -18.42 12.98 1.26
C GLN A 27 -19.65 12.08 1.28
N ASP A 28 -20.60 12.34 2.19
CA ASP A 28 -21.83 11.55 2.33
C ASP A 28 -22.72 11.62 1.08
N ARG A 29 -22.78 12.77 0.42
CA ARG A 29 -23.52 12.90 -0.85
C ARG A 29 -22.88 12.06 -1.94
N ILE A 30 -21.54 12.11 -2.07
CA ILE A 30 -20.79 11.35 -3.05
C ILE A 30 -20.86 9.84 -2.75
N LEU A 31 -20.76 9.43 -1.48
CA LEU A 31 -20.85 8.03 -1.07
C LEU A 31 -22.24 7.44 -1.32
N ARG A 32 -23.33 8.22 -1.17
CA ARG A 32 -24.67 7.78 -1.55
C ARG A 32 -24.79 7.47 -3.04
N LEU A 33 -24.11 8.24 -3.90
CA LEU A 33 -24.06 7.95 -5.33
C LEU A 33 -23.20 6.71 -5.63
N ALA A 34 -22.06 6.56 -4.94
CA ALA A 34 -21.24 5.34 -5.04
C ALA A 34 -22.02 4.08 -4.62
N ALA A 35 -22.90 4.19 -3.62
CA ALA A 35 -23.74 3.10 -3.13
C ALA A 35 -24.68 2.51 -4.22
N THR A 36 -25.03 3.28 -5.25
CA THR A 36 -25.86 2.79 -6.35
C THR A 36 -25.17 1.71 -7.20
N TYR A 37 -23.84 1.61 -7.10
CA TYR A 37 -23.05 0.57 -7.76
C TYR A 37 -22.94 -0.73 -6.94
N GLY A 38 -23.53 -0.78 -5.73
CA GLY A 38 -23.45 -1.95 -4.88
C GLY A 38 -22.01 -2.32 -4.50
N ASP A 39 -21.70 -3.61 -4.57
CA ASP A 39 -20.37 -4.16 -4.28
C ASP A 39 -19.33 -3.96 -5.41
N ALA A 40 -19.74 -3.36 -6.53
CA ALA A 40 -18.85 -3.05 -7.63
C ALA A 40 -17.95 -1.83 -7.35
N LEU A 41 -18.39 -0.91 -6.47
CA LEU A 41 -17.63 0.27 -6.05
C LEU A 41 -17.60 0.35 -4.53
N VAL A 42 -16.42 0.21 -3.94
CA VAL A 42 -16.23 -0.09 -2.52
C VAL A 42 -15.38 0.97 -1.85
N LEU A 43 -15.86 1.56 -0.76
CA LEU A 43 -15.08 2.49 0.05
C LEU A 43 -13.94 1.77 0.78
N THR A 44 -12.76 2.37 0.72
CA THR A 44 -11.53 1.85 1.36
C THR A 44 -10.69 3.01 1.92
N GLY A 45 -9.42 2.75 2.20
CA GLY A 45 -8.43 3.76 2.52
C GLY A 45 -8.63 4.51 3.84
N GLY A 46 -8.09 5.72 3.87
CA GLY A 46 -8.09 6.57 5.07
C GLY A 46 -9.47 6.96 5.55
N THR A 47 -10.38 7.27 4.65
CA THR A 47 -11.73 7.69 4.99
C THR A 47 -12.56 6.54 5.57
N ALA A 48 -12.43 5.31 5.04
CA ALA A 48 -13.05 4.15 5.65
C ALA A 48 -12.54 3.93 7.09
N LEU A 49 -11.22 3.97 7.31
CA LEU A 49 -10.64 3.84 8.65
C LEU A 49 -11.13 4.93 9.60
N ALA A 50 -11.05 6.18 9.15
CA ALA A 50 -11.37 7.34 9.99
C ALA A 50 -12.86 7.44 10.35
N ARG A 51 -13.76 7.10 9.42
CA ARG A 51 -15.20 7.33 9.60
C ARG A 51 -16.00 6.09 9.98
N LEU A 52 -15.51 4.88 9.65
CA LEU A 52 -16.23 3.64 9.95
C LEU A 52 -15.65 2.90 11.17
N TYR A 53 -14.32 2.91 11.34
CA TYR A 53 -13.67 1.94 12.21
C TYR A 53 -12.94 2.51 13.40
N LEU A 54 -12.10 3.54 13.22
CA LEU A 54 -11.12 3.94 14.24
C LEU A 54 -11.37 5.33 14.82
N HIS A 55 -11.97 6.26 14.11
CA HIS A 55 -12.22 7.64 14.53
C HIS A 55 -10.98 8.33 15.11
N HIS A 56 -9.81 8.05 14.55
CA HIS A 56 -8.52 8.47 15.10
C HIS A 56 -8.00 9.76 14.50
N ARG A 57 -8.30 10.02 13.23
CA ARG A 57 -7.91 11.22 12.50
C ARG A 57 -9.00 11.68 11.55
N PHE A 58 -8.82 12.85 10.99
CA PHE A 58 -9.64 13.33 9.89
C PHE A 58 -9.11 12.80 8.55
N SER A 59 -9.97 12.73 7.53
CA SER A 59 -9.60 12.26 6.19
C SER A 59 -10.36 13.05 5.12
N ASP A 60 -9.60 13.58 4.16
CA ASP A 60 -10.08 14.54 3.15
C ASP A 60 -10.53 13.84 1.87
N ASP A 61 -9.89 12.71 1.52
CA ASP A 61 -10.03 12.04 0.24
C ASP A 61 -11.07 10.93 0.29
N LEU A 62 -11.55 10.49 -0.87
CA LEU A 62 -12.33 9.26 -1.02
C LEU A 62 -11.56 8.27 -1.90
N ASP A 63 -11.15 7.16 -1.30
CA ASP A 63 -10.59 6.02 -1.99
C ASP A 63 -11.69 4.99 -2.27
N LEU A 64 -11.97 4.72 -3.54
CA LEU A 64 -12.96 3.75 -3.99
C LEU A 64 -12.27 2.65 -4.81
N PHE A 65 -12.55 1.40 -4.48
CA PHE A 65 -12.01 0.28 -5.23
C PHE A 65 -13.07 -0.41 -6.06
N THR A 66 -12.69 -0.83 -7.28
CA THR A 66 -13.58 -1.53 -8.21
C THR A 66 -13.33 -3.04 -8.18
N ALA A 67 -14.39 -3.83 -7.96
CA ALA A 67 -14.28 -5.28 -7.87
C ALA A 67 -14.01 -5.98 -9.20
N ARG A 68 -14.27 -5.31 -10.32
CA ARG A 68 -14.31 -5.93 -11.65
C ARG A 68 -13.63 -5.08 -12.71
N PRO A 69 -12.31 -5.21 -12.85
CA PRO A 69 -11.56 -4.47 -13.87
C PRO A 69 -12.04 -4.73 -15.31
N LYS A 70 -12.84 -5.78 -15.53
CA LYS A 70 -13.30 -6.22 -16.86
C LYS A 70 -14.68 -5.71 -17.28
N ASP A 71 -15.47 -5.13 -16.36
CA ASP A 71 -16.87 -4.77 -16.61
C ASP A 71 -17.05 -3.31 -17.08
N GLY A 72 -16.06 -2.74 -17.75
CA GLY A 72 -16.09 -1.36 -18.22
C GLY A 72 -15.27 -0.41 -17.34
N ASP A 73 -15.29 0.88 -17.68
CA ASP A 73 -14.61 1.93 -16.94
C ASP A 73 -15.53 2.48 -15.84
N LEU A 74 -15.72 1.70 -14.75
CA LEU A 74 -16.56 2.12 -13.61
C LEU A 74 -16.14 3.48 -13.04
N GLY A 75 -14.85 3.81 -13.06
CA GLY A 75 -14.37 5.11 -12.63
C GLY A 75 -14.94 6.23 -13.50
N ARG A 76 -14.96 6.05 -14.83
CA ARG A 76 -15.56 7.03 -15.76
C ARG A 76 -17.05 7.14 -15.53
N ASP A 77 -17.74 6.02 -15.42
CA ASP A 77 -19.19 6.00 -15.24
C ASP A 77 -19.57 6.70 -13.94
N PHE A 78 -18.81 6.49 -12.88
CA PHE A 78 -19.01 7.17 -11.61
C PHE A 78 -18.76 8.68 -11.72
N LEU A 79 -17.69 9.14 -12.38
CA LEU A 79 -17.45 10.56 -12.60
C LEU A 79 -18.56 11.21 -13.46
N ASN A 80 -19.10 10.49 -14.44
CA ASN A 80 -20.22 10.96 -15.24
C ASN A 80 -21.52 11.09 -14.42
N LEU A 81 -21.76 10.13 -13.51
CA LEU A 81 -22.87 10.23 -12.56
C LEU A 81 -22.71 11.46 -11.65
N LEU A 82 -21.54 11.74 -11.12
CA LEU A 82 -21.29 12.94 -10.32
C LEU A 82 -21.59 14.21 -11.10
N ARG A 83 -21.17 14.31 -12.35
CA ARG A 83 -21.49 15.46 -13.23
C ARG A 83 -23.00 15.60 -13.47
N ALA A 84 -23.68 14.49 -13.70
CA ALA A 84 -25.15 14.48 -13.90
C ALA A 84 -25.91 14.93 -12.63
N GLU A 85 -25.35 14.66 -11.45
CA GLU A 85 -25.89 15.07 -10.15
C GLU A 85 -25.45 16.49 -9.71
N GLY A 86 -24.83 17.24 -10.65
CA GLY A 86 -24.52 18.67 -10.50
C GLY A 86 -23.19 18.97 -9.81
N PHE A 87 -22.29 17.98 -9.62
CA PHE A 87 -20.95 18.25 -9.15
C PHE A 87 -20.05 18.79 -10.27
N ALA A 88 -19.24 19.79 -9.96
CA ALA A 88 -18.10 20.15 -10.80
C ALA A 88 -17.01 19.06 -10.61
N VAL A 89 -16.66 18.38 -11.70
CA VAL A 89 -15.69 17.28 -11.66
C VAL A 89 -14.52 17.62 -12.58
N ASP A 90 -13.33 17.79 -11.97
CA ASP A 90 -12.05 17.98 -12.62
C ASP A 90 -11.25 16.67 -12.57
N GLU A 91 -11.07 16.05 -13.73
CA GLU A 91 -10.31 14.82 -13.88
C GLU A 91 -8.83 15.14 -14.05
N GLN A 92 -8.00 14.74 -13.09
CA GLN A 92 -6.59 15.09 -13.01
C GLN A 92 -5.68 14.01 -13.60
N LEU A 93 -6.04 12.72 -13.42
CA LEU A 93 -5.26 11.60 -13.91
C LEU A 93 -6.16 10.44 -14.29
N ARG A 94 -5.83 9.81 -15.43
CA ARG A 94 -6.45 8.56 -15.87
C ARG A 94 -5.39 7.60 -16.41
N SER A 95 -5.50 6.36 -16.00
CA SER A 95 -4.77 5.24 -16.58
C SER A 95 -5.68 4.01 -16.67
N GLU A 96 -5.18 2.88 -17.12
CA GLU A 96 -5.97 1.65 -17.19
C GLU A 96 -6.49 1.25 -15.78
N GLY A 97 -7.81 1.30 -15.60
CA GLY A 97 -8.49 0.97 -14.35
C GLY A 97 -8.37 2.00 -13.21
N PHE A 98 -7.57 3.06 -13.35
CA PHE A 98 -7.40 4.08 -12.32
C PHE A 98 -7.86 5.45 -12.82
N VAL A 99 -8.57 6.19 -11.97
CA VAL A 99 -8.88 7.59 -12.18
C VAL A 99 -8.76 8.39 -10.89
N ARG A 100 -8.16 9.57 -10.98
CA ARG A 100 -8.14 10.60 -9.94
C ARG A 100 -8.88 11.83 -10.42
N ALA A 101 -9.80 12.34 -9.61
CA ALA A 101 -10.55 13.54 -9.90
C ALA A 101 -10.80 14.34 -8.62
N THR A 102 -11.04 15.65 -8.77
CA THR A 102 -11.65 16.47 -7.72
C THR A 102 -13.12 16.68 -8.04
N ALA A 103 -13.99 16.38 -7.08
CA ALA A 103 -15.42 16.70 -7.16
C ALA A 103 -15.76 17.83 -6.18
N SER A 104 -16.54 18.84 -6.64
CA SER A 104 -16.93 19.99 -5.83
C SER A 104 -18.41 20.31 -6.02
N ASP A 105 -19.06 20.77 -4.95
CA ASP A 105 -20.41 21.33 -4.99
C ASP A 105 -20.44 22.87 -5.06
N GLY A 106 -19.27 23.48 -5.29
CA GLY A 106 -19.08 24.91 -5.36
C GLY A 106 -18.67 25.56 -4.03
N SER A 107 -18.80 24.87 -2.89
CA SER A 107 -18.36 25.34 -1.57
C SER A 107 -17.04 24.70 -1.14
N VAL A 108 -16.90 23.42 -1.37
CA VAL A 108 -15.72 22.62 -1.03
C VAL A 108 -15.46 21.57 -2.12
N GLY A 109 -14.21 21.18 -2.30
CA GLY A 109 -13.80 20.12 -3.21
C GLY A 109 -13.18 18.97 -2.47
N ILE A 110 -13.32 17.76 -3.03
CA ILE A 110 -12.75 16.53 -2.49
C ILE A 110 -12.06 15.74 -3.58
N GLN A 111 -10.88 15.21 -3.28
CA GLN A 111 -10.22 14.25 -4.16
C GLN A 111 -10.91 12.89 -4.08
N ILE A 112 -11.12 12.29 -5.24
CA ILE A 112 -11.67 10.95 -5.40
C ILE A 112 -10.70 10.14 -6.23
N ASP A 113 -10.23 9.03 -5.67
CA ASP A 113 -9.46 8.02 -6.37
C ASP A 113 -10.32 6.79 -6.57
N VAL A 114 -10.44 6.34 -7.83
CA VAL A 114 -11.05 5.06 -8.16
C VAL A 114 -9.99 4.15 -8.74
N ALA A 115 -9.74 3.02 -8.10
CA ALA A 115 -8.68 2.08 -8.46
C ALA A 115 -9.20 0.65 -8.58
N PRO A 116 -8.54 -0.21 -9.38
CA PRO A 116 -8.85 -1.64 -9.37
C PRO A 116 -8.48 -2.25 -8.02
N ASP A 117 -9.36 -3.12 -7.52
CA ASP A 117 -9.07 -3.88 -6.32
C ASP A 117 -8.12 -5.05 -6.65
N ASN A 118 -7.19 -5.30 -5.76
CA ASN A 118 -6.39 -6.53 -5.77
C ASN A 118 -7.24 -7.72 -5.28
N PRO A 119 -6.74 -8.97 -5.35
CA PRO A 119 -7.44 -10.09 -4.74
C PRO A 119 -7.83 -9.76 -3.30
N ARG A 120 -9.09 -9.92 -2.98
CA ARG A 120 -9.64 -9.61 -1.66
C ARG A 120 -9.36 -10.72 -0.66
N ILE A 121 -9.14 -10.32 0.59
CA ILE A 121 -9.01 -11.24 1.73
C ILE A 121 -10.40 -11.58 2.27
N ASP A 122 -11.20 -10.53 2.47
CA ASP A 122 -12.54 -10.63 3.04
C ASP A 122 -13.63 -10.19 2.04
N PRO A 123 -14.86 -10.70 2.16
CA PRO A 123 -16.00 -10.16 1.45
C PRO A 123 -16.29 -8.73 1.89
N VAL A 124 -16.72 -7.86 0.97
CA VAL A 124 -17.20 -6.51 1.28
C VAL A 124 -18.59 -6.56 1.89
N ALA A 125 -18.95 -5.54 2.66
CA ALA A 125 -20.24 -5.42 3.31
C ALA A 125 -20.79 -3.99 3.24
N PRO A 126 -22.12 -3.81 3.29
CA PRO A 126 -22.72 -2.50 3.46
C PRO A 126 -22.25 -1.85 4.76
N SER A 127 -21.91 -0.57 4.71
CA SER A 127 -21.46 0.20 5.87
C SER A 127 -22.56 1.13 6.39
N GLN A 128 -22.33 1.69 7.58
CA GLN A 128 -23.22 2.71 8.16
C GLN A 128 -23.23 4.04 7.37
N LEU A 129 -22.27 4.25 6.45
CA LEU A 129 -22.29 5.37 5.49
C LEU A 129 -23.15 5.07 4.24
N GLY A 130 -23.81 3.91 4.20
CA GLY A 130 -24.68 3.49 3.12
C GLY A 130 -23.97 2.93 1.88
N VAL A 131 -22.65 3.01 1.81
CA VAL A 131 -21.81 2.46 0.74
C VAL A 131 -21.22 1.12 1.17
N TRP A 132 -20.93 0.24 0.21
CA TRP A 132 -20.15 -0.97 0.48
C TRP A 132 -18.72 -0.60 0.84
N ALA A 133 -18.15 -1.29 1.82
CA ALA A 133 -16.82 -0.98 2.33
C ALA A 133 -15.98 -2.25 2.53
N HIS A 134 -14.65 -2.08 2.45
CA HIS A 134 -13.69 -3.08 2.85
C HIS A 134 -13.72 -3.32 4.35
N SER A 135 -13.40 -4.56 4.77
CA SER A 135 -13.18 -4.90 6.17
C SER A 135 -11.96 -4.16 6.74
N LEU A 136 -11.90 -4.06 8.07
CA LEU A 136 -10.75 -3.50 8.76
C LEU A 136 -9.45 -4.25 8.41
N ARG A 137 -9.54 -5.58 8.26
CA ARG A 137 -8.44 -6.46 7.89
C ARG A 137 -7.92 -6.15 6.48
N GLU A 138 -8.85 -6.03 5.53
CA GLU A 138 -8.54 -5.67 4.14
C GLU A 138 -7.79 -4.33 4.05
N ILE A 139 -8.28 -3.32 4.77
CA ILE A 139 -7.67 -1.99 4.79
C ILE A 139 -6.30 -2.04 5.49
N GLY A 140 -6.14 -2.85 6.54
CA GLY A 140 -4.86 -3.06 7.21
C GLY A 140 -3.78 -3.57 6.26
N ALA A 141 -4.08 -4.58 5.46
CA ALA A 141 -3.19 -5.11 4.43
C ALA A 141 -2.81 -4.04 3.38
N ASN A 142 -3.80 -3.24 2.93
CA ASN A 142 -3.56 -2.16 1.99
C ASN A 142 -2.68 -1.05 2.60
N LYS A 143 -2.79 -0.78 3.91
CA LYS A 143 -1.98 0.23 4.60
C LYS A 143 -0.52 -0.18 4.77
N VAL A 144 -0.23 -1.47 4.95
CA VAL A 144 1.16 -1.98 4.91
C VAL A 144 1.81 -1.60 3.58
N SER A 145 1.14 -1.85 2.46
CA SER A 145 1.65 -1.50 1.14
C SER A 145 1.80 0.01 0.95
N ALA A 146 0.84 0.80 1.43
CA ALA A 146 0.87 2.26 1.30
C ALA A 146 2.04 2.88 2.06
N VAL A 147 2.39 2.38 3.26
CA VAL A 147 3.56 2.84 4.01
C VAL A 147 4.86 2.65 3.23
N GLU A 148 4.98 1.54 2.50
CA GLU A 148 6.17 1.27 1.70
C GLU A 148 6.29 2.16 0.48
N ASP A 149 5.17 2.44 -0.19
CA ASP A 149 5.18 3.17 -1.45
C ASP A 149 5.48 4.67 -1.26
N ARG A 150 4.91 5.28 -0.23
CA ARG A 150 4.91 6.75 -0.12
C ARG A 150 5.42 7.34 1.17
N PHE A 151 5.67 6.55 2.22
CA PHE A 151 6.17 7.02 3.52
C PHE A 151 5.41 8.23 4.09
N GLU A 152 4.10 8.25 3.99
CA GLU A 152 3.30 9.30 4.58
C GLU A 152 2.99 9.03 6.05
N ILE A 153 3.08 10.08 6.88
CA ILE A 153 2.80 9.98 8.33
C ILE A 153 1.40 9.46 8.62
N LYS A 154 0.42 9.80 7.76
CA LYS A 154 -0.96 9.34 7.91
C LYS A 154 -1.09 7.82 7.80
N ASP A 155 -0.28 7.15 6.96
CA ASP A 155 -0.33 5.69 6.81
C ASP A 155 0.33 4.99 8.01
N ALA A 156 1.42 5.54 8.54
CA ALA A 156 2.02 5.04 9.78
C ALA A 156 1.08 5.22 10.98
N LEU A 157 0.36 6.33 11.08
CA LEU A 157 -0.68 6.55 12.10
C LEU A 157 -1.84 5.56 11.95
N ASP A 158 -2.30 5.30 10.72
CA ASP A 158 -3.33 4.31 10.45
C ASP A 158 -2.90 2.93 10.96
N LEU A 159 -1.67 2.50 10.68
CA LEU A 159 -1.13 1.23 11.20
C LEU A 159 -0.96 1.21 12.72
N TYR A 160 -0.56 2.33 13.34
CA TYR A 160 -0.47 2.46 14.80
C TYR A 160 -1.80 2.20 15.48
N PHE A 161 -2.88 2.78 14.97
CA PHE A 161 -4.21 2.57 15.53
C PHE A 161 -4.79 1.19 15.18
N LEU A 162 -4.44 0.65 14.01
CA LEU A 162 -4.82 -0.71 13.59
C LEU A 162 -4.14 -1.78 14.46
N GLU A 163 -2.88 -1.58 14.90
CA GLU A 163 -2.16 -2.53 15.78
C GLU A 163 -2.94 -2.84 17.06
N ARG A 164 -3.77 -1.90 17.54
CA ARG A 164 -4.65 -2.10 18.70
C ARG A 164 -5.84 -3.04 18.41
N ARG A 165 -6.07 -3.39 17.17
CA ARG A 165 -7.17 -4.24 16.71
C ARG A 165 -6.70 -5.56 16.12
N MET A 166 -5.52 -5.57 15.49
CA MET A 166 -4.91 -6.75 14.89
C MET A 166 -3.39 -6.60 14.91
N PRO A 167 -2.62 -7.70 15.12
CA PRO A 167 -1.17 -7.66 15.14
C PRO A 167 -0.58 -7.17 13.80
N LEU A 168 0.51 -6.41 13.84
CA LEU A 168 1.25 -6.00 12.63
C LEU A 168 1.62 -7.21 11.77
N ALA A 169 2.11 -8.29 12.36
CA ALA A 169 2.50 -9.49 11.64
C ALA A 169 1.37 -10.12 10.80
N GLU A 170 0.11 -10.03 11.27
CA GLU A 170 -1.06 -10.47 10.50
C GLU A 170 -1.32 -9.54 9.32
N MET A 171 -1.25 -8.22 9.52
CA MET A 171 -1.41 -7.24 8.43
C MET A 171 -0.34 -7.43 7.35
N PHE A 172 0.91 -7.73 7.73
CA PHE A 172 1.99 -8.04 6.80
C PHE A 172 1.75 -9.34 6.04
N ALA A 173 1.29 -10.40 6.72
CA ALA A 173 0.95 -11.67 6.08
C ALA A 173 -0.23 -11.52 5.09
N ASP A 174 -1.22 -10.72 5.45
CA ASP A 174 -2.36 -10.41 4.59
C ASP A 174 -1.94 -9.58 3.37
N ALA A 175 -1.06 -8.59 3.53
CA ALA A 175 -0.51 -7.81 2.43
C ALA A 175 0.27 -8.70 1.45
N GLU A 176 1.04 -9.66 1.95
CA GLU A 176 1.75 -10.63 1.11
C GLU A 176 0.77 -11.56 0.37
N HIS A 177 -0.29 -12.02 1.03
CA HIS A 177 -1.33 -12.83 0.40
C HIS A 177 -2.03 -12.08 -0.75
N LYS A 178 -2.24 -10.79 -0.62
CA LYS A 178 -2.75 -9.91 -1.70
C LYS A 178 -1.76 -9.72 -2.86
N ARG A 179 -0.57 -10.26 -2.77
CA ARG A 179 0.50 -10.11 -3.76
C ARG A 179 0.85 -8.66 -4.08
N VAL A 180 0.74 -7.80 -3.10
CA VAL A 180 1.30 -6.46 -3.19
C VAL A 180 2.79 -6.60 -2.91
N PRO A 181 3.66 -6.46 -3.92
CA PRO A 181 5.09 -6.70 -3.74
C PRO A 181 5.65 -5.62 -2.80
N LEU A 182 6.24 -6.06 -1.70
CA LEU A 182 7.11 -5.23 -0.90
C LEU A 182 8.39 -4.95 -1.71
N ALA A 183 8.71 -3.70 -1.98
CA ALA A 183 9.90 -3.36 -2.74
C ALA A 183 11.14 -3.41 -1.82
N TYR A 184 12.20 -4.10 -2.24
CA TYR A 184 13.47 -4.14 -1.49
C TYR A 184 14.06 -2.74 -1.26
N GLU A 185 13.75 -1.80 -2.13
CA GLU A 185 14.14 -0.40 -2.02
C GLU A 185 13.52 0.28 -0.79
N ALA A 186 12.36 -0.17 -0.32
CA ALA A 186 11.73 0.34 0.89
C ALA A 186 12.66 0.23 2.13
N LEU A 187 13.48 -0.83 2.23
CA LEU A 187 14.47 -0.96 3.31
C LEU A 187 15.55 0.13 3.31
N ALA A 188 16.05 0.49 2.16
CA ALA A 188 17.04 1.55 2.05
C ALA A 188 16.44 2.90 2.48
N TYR A 189 15.18 3.11 2.15
CA TYR A 189 14.44 4.33 2.48
C TYR A 189 14.02 4.41 3.95
N LEU A 190 13.69 3.28 4.60
CA LEU A 190 13.33 3.25 6.03
C LEU A 190 14.42 3.75 6.96
N ARG A 191 15.68 3.62 6.57
CA ARG A 191 16.83 4.06 7.36
C ARG A 191 17.16 5.54 7.20
N GLU A 192 16.74 6.15 6.08
CA GLU A 192 17.22 7.47 5.64
C GLU A 192 16.09 8.49 5.44
N ARG A 193 14.82 8.09 5.43
CA ARG A 193 13.70 9.00 5.19
C ARG A 193 12.89 9.31 6.45
N GLU A 194 12.56 10.58 6.58
CA GLU A 194 11.51 11.05 7.48
C GLU A 194 10.14 10.83 6.80
N PHE A 195 9.12 10.53 7.62
CA PHE A 195 7.75 10.47 7.11
C PHE A 195 7.34 11.84 6.58
N THR A 196 6.73 11.85 5.39
CA THR A 196 6.24 13.07 4.74
C THR A 196 4.77 13.33 5.08
N GLY A 197 4.28 14.52 4.70
CA GLY A 197 2.89 14.91 4.89
C GLY A 197 2.57 15.30 6.32
N ASN A 198 1.28 15.53 6.57
CA ASN A 198 0.75 15.89 7.89
C ASN A 198 -0.54 15.09 8.17
N ALA A 199 -0.96 15.07 9.44
CA ALA A 199 -2.23 14.49 9.83
C ALA A 199 -2.90 15.29 10.95
N LEU A 200 -4.22 15.41 10.89
CA LEU A 200 -5.04 16.00 11.94
C LEU A 200 -5.74 14.89 12.71
N LEU A 201 -5.40 14.77 13.99
CA LEU A 201 -5.95 13.75 14.88
C LEU A 201 -7.28 14.22 15.48
N GLN A 202 -8.18 13.28 15.77
CA GLN A 202 -9.40 13.55 16.52
C GLN A 202 -9.16 13.62 18.03
N HIS A 203 -8.10 12.97 18.51
CA HIS A 203 -7.70 12.90 19.92
C HIS A 203 -6.20 13.05 20.06
N ASP A 204 -5.76 13.43 21.26
CA ASP A 204 -4.35 13.53 21.56
C ASP A 204 -3.65 12.16 21.49
N LEU A 205 -2.43 12.17 21.05
CA LEU A 205 -1.57 11.01 20.93
C LEU A 205 -0.24 11.28 21.64
N ASP A 206 0.20 10.33 22.47
CA ASP A 206 1.52 10.38 23.07
C ASP A 206 2.60 10.10 22.00
N GLY A 207 3.47 11.08 21.78
CA GLY A 207 4.56 10.96 20.81
C GLY A 207 5.54 9.83 21.14
N SER A 208 5.76 9.53 22.41
CA SER A 208 6.67 8.46 22.83
C SER A 208 6.11 7.07 22.51
N ASP A 209 4.81 6.87 22.65
CA ASP A 209 4.13 5.63 22.25
C ASP A 209 4.21 5.43 20.73
N PHE A 210 4.06 6.51 19.98
CA PHE A 210 4.15 6.44 18.53
C PHE A 210 5.60 6.18 18.06
N GLU A 211 6.62 6.77 18.70
CA GLU A 211 8.04 6.45 18.43
C GLU A 211 8.34 4.97 18.68
N ALA A 212 7.86 4.42 19.80
CA ALA A 212 8.00 3.00 20.11
C ALA A 212 7.32 2.11 19.06
N PHE A 213 6.15 2.52 18.57
CA PHE A 213 5.48 1.83 17.46
C PHE A 213 6.30 1.88 16.17
N LEU A 214 6.85 3.04 15.79
CA LEU A 214 7.68 3.16 14.58
C LEU A 214 8.92 2.26 14.65
N ALA A 215 9.51 2.08 15.84
CA ALA A 215 10.60 1.14 16.02
C ALA A 215 10.16 -0.31 15.76
N ARG A 216 8.98 -0.72 16.26
CA ARG A 216 8.41 -2.06 15.98
C ARG A 216 8.06 -2.23 14.50
N LEU A 217 7.44 -1.23 13.89
CA LEU A 217 7.09 -1.25 12.46
C LEU A 217 8.33 -1.48 11.58
N ARG A 218 9.45 -0.83 11.89
CA ARG A 218 10.72 -1.06 11.19
C ARG A 218 11.19 -2.49 11.30
N ILE A 219 11.11 -3.09 12.49
CA ILE A 219 11.50 -4.49 12.72
C ILE A 219 10.62 -5.44 11.89
N GLU A 220 9.31 -5.20 11.84
CA GLU A 220 8.39 -6.02 11.04
C GLU A 220 8.68 -5.92 9.55
N ILE A 221 8.93 -4.71 9.04
CA ILE A 221 9.31 -4.51 7.63
C ILE A 221 10.62 -5.22 7.32
N GLU A 222 11.67 -5.06 8.16
CA GLU A 222 12.95 -5.75 8.00
C GLU A 222 12.77 -7.27 8.01
N SER A 223 11.94 -7.80 8.91
CA SER A 223 11.61 -9.23 9.00
C SER A 223 10.88 -9.73 7.75
N ALA A 224 9.88 -8.99 7.26
CA ALA A 224 9.12 -9.36 6.05
C ALA A 224 10.03 -9.42 4.82
N ILE A 225 10.94 -8.44 4.66
CA ILE A 225 11.90 -8.41 3.56
C ILE A 225 12.92 -9.55 3.68
N GLN A 226 13.41 -9.85 4.90
CA GLN A 226 14.33 -10.97 5.10
C GLN A 226 13.68 -12.30 4.72
N LYS A 227 12.43 -12.54 5.15
CA LYS A 227 11.67 -13.75 4.75
C LYS A 227 11.51 -13.89 3.24
N LYS A 228 11.23 -12.78 2.54
CA LYS A 228 11.17 -12.78 1.06
C LYS A 228 12.53 -13.07 0.43
N THR A 229 13.61 -12.50 0.97
CA THR A 229 14.97 -12.75 0.50
C THR A 229 15.34 -14.22 0.65
N ASP A 230 15.00 -14.82 1.78
CA ASP A 230 15.28 -16.23 2.06
C ASP A 230 14.46 -17.15 1.16
N SER A 231 13.18 -16.85 0.96
CA SER A 231 12.29 -17.57 0.04
C SER A 231 12.77 -17.46 -1.41
N ALA A 232 13.06 -16.24 -1.87
CA ALA A 232 13.60 -16.00 -3.21
C ALA A 232 14.97 -16.68 -3.39
N THR A 233 15.81 -16.71 -2.36
CA THR A 233 17.10 -17.40 -2.40
C THR A 233 16.92 -18.91 -2.51
N ALA A 234 15.92 -19.49 -1.82
CA ALA A 234 15.59 -20.91 -1.91
C ALA A 234 15.03 -21.28 -3.29
N GLU A 235 14.11 -20.47 -3.85
CA GLU A 235 13.59 -20.66 -5.21
C GLU A 235 14.69 -20.51 -6.25
N ILE A 236 15.56 -19.51 -6.09
CA ILE A 236 16.72 -19.28 -6.96
C ILE A 236 17.72 -20.42 -6.83
N GLY A 237 17.96 -20.92 -5.62
CA GLY A 237 18.79 -22.08 -5.37
C GLY A 237 18.27 -23.33 -6.08
N SER A 238 16.97 -23.56 -6.02
CA SER A 238 16.27 -24.64 -6.72
C SER A 238 16.37 -24.48 -8.25
N LEU A 239 16.15 -23.26 -8.76
CA LEU A 239 16.23 -22.94 -10.18
C LEU A 239 17.67 -23.05 -10.71
N VAL A 240 18.64 -22.56 -9.94
CA VAL A 240 20.08 -22.70 -10.25
C VAL A 240 20.47 -24.18 -10.22
N ALA A 241 20.01 -24.95 -9.25
CA ALA A 241 20.24 -26.40 -9.18
C ALA A 241 19.65 -27.11 -10.41
N SER A 242 18.43 -26.74 -10.83
CA SER A 242 17.80 -27.28 -12.03
C SER A 242 18.53 -26.90 -13.32
N LEU A 243 18.98 -25.65 -13.44
CA LEU A 243 19.77 -25.16 -14.57
C LEU A 243 21.18 -25.78 -14.63
N LEU A 244 21.72 -26.18 -13.48
CA LEU A 244 23.03 -26.82 -13.36
C LEU A 244 22.97 -28.34 -13.45
N TRP A 245 21.76 -28.95 -13.34
CA TRP A 245 21.58 -30.41 -13.37
C TRP A 245 22.08 -31.01 -14.69
N ASP A 246 21.88 -30.30 -15.80
CA ASP A 246 22.35 -30.70 -17.13
C ASP A 246 23.81 -30.27 -17.40
N THR A 247 24.52 -29.79 -16.40
CA THR A 247 25.89 -29.30 -16.53
C THR A 247 26.85 -30.28 -15.85
N PRO A 248 28.02 -30.60 -16.44
CA PRO A 248 29.01 -31.48 -15.82
C PRO A 248 29.39 -31.03 -14.41
N ARG A 249 29.63 -31.98 -13.52
CA ARG A 249 29.83 -31.76 -12.07
C ARG A 249 30.91 -30.73 -11.73
N GLU A 250 31.92 -30.60 -12.60
CA GLU A 250 33.06 -29.68 -12.46
C GLU A 250 32.69 -28.20 -12.76
N ALA A 251 31.56 -27.96 -13.43
CA ALA A 251 31.09 -26.61 -13.80
C ALA A 251 29.98 -26.08 -12.84
N ARG A 252 29.67 -26.79 -11.74
CA ARG A 252 28.60 -26.45 -10.80
C ARG A 252 28.97 -25.37 -9.80
N VAL A 253 30.21 -24.87 -9.83
CA VAL A 253 30.64 -23.75 -8.99
C VAL A 253 30.31 -22.45 -9.71
N VAL A 254 29.54 -21.57 -9.09
CA VAL A 254 29.29 -20.23 -9.63
C VAL A 254 30.59 -19.44 -9.55
N SER A 255 31.34 -19.44 -10.60
CA SER A 255 32.62 -18.73 -10.77
C SER A 255 32.45 -17.60 -11.78
N SER A 256 33.45 -16.75 -11.89
CA SER A 256 33.51 -15.70 -12.94
C SER A 256 33.38 -16.27 -14.38
N THR A 257 33.70 -17.54 -14.58
CA THR A 257 33.58 -18.25 -15.84
C THR A 257 32.19 -18.81 -16.11
N THR A 258 31.44 -19.22 -15.08
CA THR A 258 30.10 -19.80 -15.23
C THR A 258 29.00 -18.73 -15.19
N LEU A 259 29.24 -17.58 -14.58
CA LEU A 259 28.29 -16.46 -14.50
C LEU A 259 27.80 -15.98 -15.89
N PRO A 260 28.64 -15.83 -16.92
CA PRO A 260 28.17 -15.43 -18.25
C PRO A 260 27.32 -16.50 -18.95
N VAL A 261 27.54 -17.79 -18.67
CA VAL A 261 26.73 -18.89 -19.20
C VAL A 261 25.35 -18.90 -18.56
N LEU A 262 25.29 -18.73 -17.22
CA LEU A 262 24.04 -18.60 -16.47
C LEU A 262 23.24 -17.39 -16.95
N ARG A 263 23.84 -16.23 -17.12
CA ARG A 263 23.19 -15.02 -17.66
C ARG A 263 22.59 -15.21 -19.05
N ARG A 264 23.27 -15.95 -19.93
CA ARG A 264 22.73 -16.26 -21.26
C ARG A 264 21.52 -17.20 -21.21
N ARG A 265 21.50 -18.18 -20.29
CA ARG A 265 20.34 -19.05 -20.08
C ARG A 265 19.18 -18.31 -19.43
N MET A 266 19.47 -17.41 -18.49
CA MET A 266 18.48 -16.53 -17.88
C MET A 266 17.82 -15.55 -18.86
N ALA A 267 18.47 -15.22 -19.97
CA ALA A 267 17.89 -14.32 -20.99
C ALA A 267 16.57 -14.84 -21.60
N ARG A 268 16.27 -16.12 -21.43
CA ARG A 268 15.00 -16.76 -21.88
C ARG A 268 13.88 -16.69 -20.85
N LEU A 269 14.17 -16.26 -19.61
CA LEU A 269 13.18 -16.14 -18.55
C LEU A 269 12.42 -14.80 -18.62
N PRO A 270 11.19 -14.71 -18.10
CA PRO A 270 10.47 -13.45 -17.94
C PRO A 270 11.31 -12.40 -17.19
N LEU A 271 11.14 -11.13 -17.54
CA LEU A 271 11.94 -10.02 -17.00
C LEU A 271 12.02 -9.98 -15.46
N PRO A 272 10.92 -10.16 -14.69
CA PRO A 272 10.97 -10.16 -13.23
C PRO A 272 11.88 -11.25 -12.65
N GLN A 273 11.82 -12.46 -13.23
CA GLN A 273 12.66 -13.61 -12.82
C GLN A 273 14.12 -13.36 -13.15
N ARG A 274 14.42 -12.71 -14.29
CA ARG A 274 15.79 -12.36 -14.66
C ARG A 274 16.43 -11.37 -13.68
N LEU A 275 15.67 -10.33 -13.30
CA LEU A 275 16.17 -9.30 -12.38
C LEU A 275 16.42 -9.88 -10.98
N ALA A 276 15.53 -10.71 -10.48
CA ALA A 276 15.68 -11.39 -9.18
C ALA A 276 16.92 -12.31 -9.18
N LEU A 277 17.10 -13.11 -10.24
CA LEU A 277 18.25 -14.01 -10.40
C LEU A 277 19.58 -13.24 -10.54
N ASP A 278 19.61 -12.17 -11.30
CA ASP A 278 20.84 -11.36 -11.48
C ASP A 278 21.27 -10.68 -10.18
N GLY A 279 20.32 -10.18 -9.40
CA GLY A 279 20.54 -9.65 -8.05
C GLY A 279 21.13 -10.69 -7.09
N ALA A 280 20.52 -11.87 -7.02
CA ALA A 280 20.97 -12.96 -6.16
C ALA A 280 22.34 -13.53 -6.56
N LEU A 281 22.59 -13.73 -7.86
CA LEU A 281 23.90 -14.16 -8.37
C LEU A 281 24.98 -13.12 -8.09
N SER A 282 24.65 -11.84 -8.18
CA SER A 282 25.56 -10.75 -7.85
C SER A 282 25.85 -10.66 -6.34
N ALA A 283 24.87 -10.93 -5.47
CA ALA A 283 25.05 -11.00 -4.04
C ALA A 283 25.86 -12.23 -3.61
N TYR A 284 25.60 -13.39 -4.24
CA TYR A 284 26.37 -14.61 -4.03
C TYR A 284 27.84 -14.43 -4.44
N ALA A 285 28.11 -13.86 -5.60
CA ALA A 285 29.45 -13.60 -6.09
C ALA A 285 30.23 -12.58 -5.24
N ARG A 286 29.55 -11.65 -4.57
CA ARG A 286 30.17 -10.73 -3.59
C ARG A 286 30.59 -11.47 -2.33
N ARG A 287 29.69 -12.26 -1.71
CA ARG A 287 29.95 -13.02 -0.48
C ARG A 287 31.10 -14.01 -0.62
N HIS A 288 31.25 -14.64 -1.77
CA HIS A 288 32.33 -15.60 -2.01
C HIS A 288 33.65 -14.97 -2.46
N ARG A 289 33.69 -13.69 -2.79
CA ARG A 289 34.98 -12.96 -2.97
C ARG A 289 35.59 -12.53 -1.63
N GLU A 290 34.75 -12.26 -0.64
CA GLU A 290 35.21 -11.88 0.70
C GLU A 290 35.74 -13.07 1.53
N THR A 291 35.39 -14.31 1.16
CA THR A 291 35.89 -15.53 1.83
C THR A 291 37.12 -16.18 1.15
N ALA A 292 37.55 -15.64 0.02
CA ALA A 292 38.72 -16.14 -0.76
C ALA A 292 39.95 -15.21 -0.68
N GLY A 293 39.95 -14.21 0.18
CA GLY A 293 41.04 -13.34 0.60
C GLY A 293 41.33 -13.59 2.07
#